data_014f965cfbbd9873ad14ddcbf300bb02
#
_entry.id   014f965cfbbd9873ad14ddcbf300bb02
#
_cell.length_a   1.000
_cell.length_b   1.000
_cell.length_c   1.000
_cell.angle_alpha   90.00
_cell.angle_beta   90.00
_cell.angle_gamma   90.00
#
_symmetry.space_group_name_H-M   'P 1'
#
loop_
_entity.id
_entity.type
_entity.pdbx_description
1 polymer ?
#
loop_
_entity_poly.entity_id
_entity_poly.type
_entity_poly.pdbx_seq_one_letter_code
_entity_poly.pdbx_strand_id
1 'polypeptide(L)'
;MSAANTAACTSAITCDRPMANLWNMAASAFATQGESIIRQEIAFVLLLTIAALVAILIRRIRLPYTVALVIVGLVLALFPNFITLNISSELILAVLVPPLVFEATLAIKWRDLRGDLPLVLLLAVGGTLLSTVIVGILVFQFLDIPLLSALAFGALISATDPVAVVAFFKQLGVSRRLSILLEGESLFNDGVAVVIFNLAIAAAATMLVSNAAVSFNFLGAVGEFLRVSLVGLGVGLLLGFAVAYLVLRSIDDHLIETATTVALAFGAYVAAEQLHASGLLAVVAAGLVVGNVGMDRTSPTTRLTLDNFWEFMAFVANSLVFLLIGIRIQLGQLVQFAVPIGVAVLAVLFSRAISIYLLTALHNRLTPERLDVSQGYRHVMFWGGLRGAISLALALTIGGNLFGQTIATEIQVMAFGVVLFTILVQGTTIEAVINRLGLVQKQPAVIENQRRLAVVYARQAGRRELNRLHAEGFLYHDLWQAMNSVYDEEIDDARAALRDHLEMHPELERSMYLQTRADVVKAERNAIS
;
A
#
# COMPACT_ATOMS: atom_id res chain seq x y z
N MET A 1 -71.11 -57.73 25.30
CA MET A 1 -70.72 -57.58 23.92
C MET A 1 -70.64 -56.07 23.62
N SER A 2 -69.55 -55.60 23.06
CA SER A 2 -69.30 -54.27 22.57
C SER A 2 -68.55 -53.35 23.51
N ALA A 3 -67.25 -53.41 23.43
CA ALA A 3 -66.33 -52.33 23.78
C ALA A 3 -65.04 -52.59 23.03
N ALA A 4 -64.94 -52.09 21.79
CA ALA A 4 -63.71 -51.99 21.01
C ALA A 4 -64.01 -51.14 19.79
N ASN A 5 -63.74 -49.86 19.86
CA ASN A 5 -63.31 -48.97 18.71
C ASN A 5 -63.44 -47.49 19.11
N THR A 6 -62.52 -46.98 19.92
CA THR A 6 -62.26 -45.54 20.01
C THR A 6 -60.84 -45.32 20.53
N ALA A 7 -59.87 -45.85 19.80
CA ALA A 7 -58.46 -45.56 20.11
C ALA A 7 -57.59 -45.52 18.82
N ALA A 8 -57.97 -44.69 17.85
CA ALA A 8 -57.16 -44.50 16.65
C ALA A 8 -57.36 -43.13 16.02
N CYS A 9 -57.29 -42.05 16.80
CA CYS A 9 -57.26 -40.69 16.18
C CYS A 9 -56.67 -39.61 17.11
N THR A 10 -55.58 -39.90 17.83
CA THR A 10 -54.88 -38.92 18.66
C THR A 10 -53.39 -38.86 18.37
N SER A 11 -52.86 -39.53 17.32
CA SER A 11 -51.42 -39.53 17.00
C SER A 11 -51.02 -38.70 15.79
N ALA A 12 -51.96 -38.01 15.12
CA ALA A 12 -51.67 -37.22 13.91
C ALA A 12 -51.33 -35.73 14.14
N ILE A 13 -51.45 -35.23 15.38
CA ILE A 13 -51.24 -33.78 15.67
C ILE A 13 -49.86 -33.50 16.29
N THR A 14 -49.07 -34.50 16.61
CA THR A 14 -47.74 -34.28 17.22
C THR A 14 -46.56 -34.38 16.28
N CYS A 15 -46.78 -34.69 14.97
CA CYS A 15 -45.70 -34.81 14.00
C CYS A 15 -45.32 -33.47 13.30
N ASP A 16 -46.19 -32.46 13.37
CA ASP A 16 -45.91 -31.16 12.68
C ASP A 16 -45.10 -30.14 13.50
N ARG A 17 -44.95 -30.34 14.82
CA ARG A 17 -44.21 -29.42 15.68
C ARG A 17 -42.69 -29.37 15.42
N PRO A 18 -41.98 -30.49 15.15
CA PRO A 18 -40.55 -30.40 14.88
C PRO A 18 -40.21 -29.71 13.54
N MET A 19 -41.04 -29.88 12.51
CA MET A 19 -40.85 -29.21 11.21
C MET A 19 -41.12 -27.71 11.28
N ALA A 20 -42.17 -27.28 11.98
CA ALA A 20 -42.45 -25.88 12.22
C ALA A 20 -41.35 -25.18 13.04
N ASN A 21 -40.77 -25.87 14.02
CA ASN A 21 -39.64 -25.37 14.79
C ASN A 21 -38.36 -25.25 13.94
N LEU A 22 -38.10 -26.23 13.06
CA LEU A 22 -36.98 -26.17 12.10
C LEU A 22 -37.14 -25.02 11.09
N TRP A 23 -38.36 -24.82 10.58
CA TRP A 23 -38.66 -23.68 9.70
C TRP A 23 -38.49 -22.33 10.42
N ASN A 24 -38.96 -22.20 11.65
CA ASN A 24 -38.80 -20.99 12.44
C ASN A 24 -37.34 -20.75 12.83
N MET A 25 -36.57 -21.79 13.14
CA MET A 25 -35.12 -21.69 13.37
C MET A 25 -34.36 -21.30 12.08
N ALA A 26 -34.71 -21.91 10.95
CA ALA A 26 -34.14 -21.54 9.67
C ALA A 26 -34.50 -20.09 9.27
N ALA A 27 -35.79 -19.73 9.40
CA ALA A 27 -36.25 -18.36 9.09
C ALA A 27 -35.60 -17.30 10.00
N SER A 28 -35.45 -17.60 11.32
CA SER A 28 -34.74 -16.71 12.24
C SER A 28 -33.24 -16.62 11.92
N ALA A 29 -32.60 -17.73 11.54
CA ALA A 29 -31.20 -17.74 11.11
C ALA A 29 -31.00 -16.94 9.80
N PHE A 30 -31.90 -17.07 8.83
CA PHE A 30 -31.85 -16.24 7.60
C PHE A 30 -32.12 -14.77 7.88
N ALA A 31 -33.06 -14.43 8.77
CA ALA A 31 -33.36 -13.06 9.16
C ALA A 31 -32.16 -12.42 9.90
N THR A 32 -31.55 -13.13 10.86
CA THR A 32 -30.35 -12.65 11.58
C THR A 32 -29.13 -12.52 10.65
N GLN A 33 -28.98 -13.41 9.68
CA GLN A 33 -27.92 -13.36 8.69
C GLN A 33 -28.13 -12.18 7.72
N GLY A 34 -29.37 -11.92 7.28
CA GLY A 34 -29.72 -10.75 6.47
C GLY A 34 -29.45 -9.43 7.18
N GLU A 35 -29.84 -9.30 8.46
CA GLU A 35 -29.56 -8.11 9.26
C GLU A 35 -28.06 -7.89 9.48
N SER A 36 -27.26 -8.96 9.61
CA SER A 36 -25.81 -8.84 9.76
C SER A 36 -25.13 -8.32 8.48
N ILE A 37 -25.60 -8.75 7.31
CA ILE A 37 -25.09 -8.30 5.99
C ILE A 37 -25.42 -6.83 5.81
N ILE A 38 -26.66 -6.40 6.03
CA ILE A 38 -27.07 -5.00 5.89
C ILE A 38 -26.26 -4.09 6.83
N ARG A 39 -26.00 -4.51 8.05
CA ARG A 39 -25.16 -3.74 8.99
C ARG A 39 -23.73 -3.62 8.49
N GLN A 40 -23.16 -4.66 7.89
CA GLN A 40 -21.81 -4.62 7.31
C GLN A 40 -21.75 -3.69 6.09
N GLU A 41 -22.76 -3.71 5.22
CA GLU A 41 -22.88 -2.80 4.10
C GLU A 41 -22.96 -1.33 4.55
N ILE A 42 -23.83 -1.04 5.53
CA ILE A 42 -23.96 0.32 6.11
C ILE A 42 -22.62 0.77 6.70
N ALA A 43 -21.93 -0.08 7.44
CA ALA A 43 -20.65 0.24 8.03
C ALA A 43 -19.58 0.49 6.97
N PHE A 44 -19.55 -0.30 5.89
CA PHE A 44 -18.63 -0.10 4.77
C PHE A 44 -18.87 1.25 4.06
N VAL A 45 -20.13 1.58 3.73
CA VAL A 45 -20.51 2.86 3.13
C VAL A 45 -20.16 4.02 4.05
N LEU A 46 -20.41 3.89 5.35
CA LEU A 46 -20.09 4.90 6.35
C LEU A 46 -18.57 5.14 6.42
N LEU A 47 -17.76 4.08 6.44
CA LEU A 47 -16.29 4.19 6.45
C LEU A 47 -15.76 4.88 5.18
N LEU A 48 -16.27 4.54 4.01
CA LEU A 48 -15.90 5.21 2.76
C LEU A 48 -16.33 6.69 2.77
N THR A 49 -17.50 7.00 3.30
CA THR A 49 -17.97 8.39 3.44
C THR A 49 -17.06 9.18 4.37
N ILE A 50 -16.70 8.62 5.52
CA ILE A 50 -15.76 9.24 6.46
C ILE A 50 -14.39 9.44 5.80
N ALA A 51 -13.88 8.44 5.09
CA ALA A 51 -12.61 8.54 4.37
C ALA A 51 -12.62 9.66 3.33
N ALA A 52 -13.70 9.79 2.55
CA ALA A 52 -13.87 10.87 1.58
C ALA A 52 -13.94 12.26 2.27
N LEU A 53 -14.66 12.38 3.38
CA LEU A 53 -14.73 13.62 4.17
C LEU A 53 -13.36 14.00 4.74
N VAL A 54 -12.60 13.02 5.27
CA VAL A 54 -11.22 13.22 5.74
C VAL A 54 -10.33 13.69 4.60
N ALA A 55 -10.43 13.08 3.42
CA ALA A 55 -9.65 13.47 2.23
C ALA A 55 -9.94 14.93 1.81
N ILE A 56 -11.19 15.38 1.90
CA ILE A 56 -11.56 16.78 1.62
C ILE A 56 -10.99 17.74 2.68
N LEU A 57 -11.13 17.38 3.96
CA LEU A 57 -10.71 18.21 5.08
C LEU A 57 -9.19 18.40 5.11
N ILE A 58 -8.44 17.32 4.83
CA ILE A 58 -6.97 17.33 4.93
C ILE A 58 -6.31 18.19 3.84
N ARG A 59 -7.00 18.49 2.74
CA ARG A 59 -6.47 19.40 1.70
C ARG A 59 -6.10 20.79 2.24
N ARG A 60 -6.66 21.16 3.40
CA ARG A 60 -6.38 22.44 4.08
C ARG A 60 -5.32 22.32 5.17
N ILE A 61 -4.98 21.10 5.58
CA ILE A 61 -4.08 20.81 6.70
C ILE A 61 -2.87 20.06 6.14
N ARG A 62 -1.66 20.44 6.53
CA ARG A 62 -0.40 19.77 6.10
C ARG A 62 -0.14 18.50 6.92
N LEU A 63 -1.08 17.54 6.88
CA LEU A 63 -0.91 16.24 7.50
C LEU A 63 -1.03 15.13 6.45
N PRO A 64 -0.30 14.02 6.57
CA PRO A 64 -0.51 12.86 5.71
C PRO A 64 -1.93 12.32 5.86
N TYR A 65 -2.53 11.92 4.74
CA TYR A 65 -3.88 11.37 4.71
C TYR A 65 -4.05 10.16 5.64
N THR A 66 -3.09 9.26 5.63
CA THR A 66 -3.07 8.05 6.48
C THR A 66 -3.06 8.37 7.97
N VAL A 67 -2.31 9.39 8.38
CA VAL A 67 -2.28 9.89 9.78
C VAL A 67 -3.66 10.38 10.20
N ALA A 68 -4.32 11.17 9.35
CA ALA A 68 -5.66 11.69 9.64
C ALA A 68 -6.70 10.58 9.77
N LEU A 69 -6.64 9.56 8.91
CA LEU A 69 -7.53 8.41 8.99
C LEU A 69 -7.38 7.65 10.30
N VAL A 70 -6.14 7.42 10.76
CA VAL A 70 -5.90 6.77 12.05
C VAL A 70 -6.44 7.61 13.21
N ILE A 71 -6.23 8.93 13.19
CA ILE A 71 -6.76 9.83 14.23
C ILE A 71 -8.29 9.80 14.24
N VAL A 72 -8.94 9.88 13.07
CA VAL A 72 -10.40 9.80 12.98
C VAL A 72 -10.91 8.42 13.42
N GLY A 73 -10.22 7.34 13.02
CA GLY A 73 -10.53 5.99 13.50
C GLY A 73 -10.42 5.87 15.03
N LEU A 74 -9.40 6.47 15.63
CA LEU A 74 -9.22 6.51 17.09
C LEU A 74 -10.35 7.30 17.79
N VAL A 75 -10.80 8.40 17.19
CA VAL A 75 -11.97 9.15 17.69
C VAL A 75 -13.24 8.31 17.59
N LEU A 76 -13.42 7.57 16.49
CA LEU A 76 -14.56 6.65 16.33
C LEU A 76 -14.52 5.50 17.35
N ALA A 77 -13.34 5.04 17.74
CA ALA A 77 -13.17 4.01 18.77
C ALA A 77 -13.72 4.42 20.15
N LEU A 78 -13.88 5.72 20.42
CA LEU A 78 -14.55 6.22 21.63
C LEU A 78 -16.06 5.97 21.63
N PHE A 79 -16.62 5.61 20.47
CA PHE A 79 -18.05 5.33 20.28
C PHE A 79 -18.29 3.88 19.82
N PRO A 80 -18.05 2.86 20.67
CA PRO A 80 -18.00 1.45 20.26
C PRO A 80 -19.29 0.91 19.64
N ASN A 81 -20.42 1.57 19.85
CA ASN A 81 -21.73 1.16 19.32
C ASN A 81 -22.02 1.73 17.91
N PHE A 82 -21.13 2.58 17.38
CA PHE A 82 -21.38 3.28 16.12
C PHE A 82 -21.03 2.44 14.89
N ILE A 83 -19.97 1.62 14.98
CA ILE A 83 -19.51 0.76 13.88
C ILE A 83 -19.06 -0.59 14.46
N THR A 84 -19.84 -1.65 14.21
CA THR A 84 -19.46 -3.03 14.54
C THR A 84 -19.07 -3.75 13.24
N LEU A 85 -17.81 -3.66 12.85
CA LEU A 85 -17.27 -4.42 11.73
C LEU A 85 -16.40 -5.57 12.26
N ASN A 86 -16.83 -6.78 11.99
CA ASN A 86 -16.02 -7.99 12.18
C ASN A 86 -15.29 -8.34 10.88
N ILE A 87 -14.27 -7.52 10.54
CA ILE A 87 -13.38 -7.84 9.42
C ILE A 87 -12.30 -8.77 9.96
N SER A 88 -12.20 -9.97 9.40
CA SER A 88 -11.14 -10.90 9.75
C SER A 88 -9.80 -10.45 9.15
N SER A 89 -8.71 -10.89 9.78
CA SER A 89 -7.35 -10.63 9.29
C SER A 89 -7.11 -11.21 7.90
N GLU A 90 -7.70 -12.38 7.62
CA GLU A 90 -7.62 -13.05 6.33
C GLU A 90 -8.27 -12.20 5.24
N LEU A 91 -9.38 -11.53 5.55
CA LEU A 91 -10.07 -10.65 4.59
C LEU A 91 -9.24 -9.39 4.31
N ILE A 92 -8.55 -8.82 5.31
CA ILE A 92 -7.63 -7.71 5.10
C ILE A 92 -6.50 -8.14 4.16
N LEU A 93 -5.85 -9.28 4.44
CA LEU A 93 -4.74 -9.79 3.64
C LEU A 93 -5.15 -10.20 2.23
N ALA A 94 -6.31 -10.86 2.06
CA ALA A 94 -6.72 -11.39 0.77
C ALA A 94 -7.44 -10.35 -0.12
N VAL A 95 -8.08 -9.34 0.45
CA VAL A 95 -8.91 -8.38 -0.31
C VAL A 95 -8.32 -6.98 -0.34
N LEU A 96 -7.78 -6.47 0.78
CA LEU A 96 -7.30 -5.09 0.83
C LEU A 96 -5.81 -4.96 0.46
N VAL A 97 -4.98 -5.96 0.77
CA VAL A 97 -3.54 -5.87 0.50
C VAL A 97 -3.18 -6.05 -0.98
N PRO A 98 -3.77 -7.01 -1.76
CA PRO A 98 -3.42 -7.15 -3.17
C PRO A 98 -3.58 -5.89 -4.02
N PRO A 99 -4.66 -5.08 -3.92
CA PRO A 99 -4.76 -3.81 -4.62
C PRO A 99 -3.65 -2.81 -4.27
N LEU A 100 -3.27 -2.72 -2.99
CA LEU A 100 -2.23 -1.81 -2.53
C LEU A 100 -0.86 -2.17 -3.13
N VAL A 101 -0.52 -3.45 -3.07
CA VAL A 101 0.74 -3.97 -3.58
C VAL A 101 0.78 -3.89 -5.11
N PHE A 102 -0.32 -4.22 -5.79
CA PHE A 102 -0.39 -4.19 -7.24
C PHE A 102 -0.24 -2.77 -7.80
N GLU A 103 -0.94 -1.78 -7.23
CA GLU A 103 -0.81 -0.35 -7.60
C GLU A 103 0.63 0.13 -7.41
N ALA A 104 1.22 -0.12 -6.24
CA ALA A 104 2.59 0.28 -5.94
C ALA A 104 3.59 -0.31 -6.97
N THR A 105 3.37 -1.55 -7.40
CA THR A 105 4.24 -2.22 -8.40
C THR A 105 4.06 -1.68 -9.81
N LEU A 106 2.84 -1.29 -10.20
CA LEU A 106 2.58 -0.66 -11.50
C LEU A 106 3.37 0.64 -11.69
N ALA A 107 3.51 1.42 -10.61
CA ALA A 107 4.21 2.71 -10.62
C ALA A 107 5.75 2.57 -10.76
N ILE A 108 6.32 1.42 -10.39
CA ILE A 108 7.77 1.20 -10.38
C ILE A 108 8.29 0.82 -11.78
N LYS A 109 9.15 1.66 -12.34
CA LYS A 109 9.83 1.35 -13.61
C LYS A 109 11.04 0.45 -13.38
N TRP A 110 11.05 -0.71 -14.03
CA TRP A 110 12.15 -1.67 -13.97
C TRP A 110 13.51 -1.08 -14.28
N ARG A 111 13.56 -0.16 -15.25
CA ARG A 111 14.79 0.54 -15.64
C ARG A 111 15.41 1.30 -14.47
N ASP A 112 14.56 1.91 -13.65
CA ASP A 112 14.98 2.71 -12.51
C ASP A 112 15.32 1.82 -11.30
N LEU A 113 14.55 0.75 -11.09
CA LEU A 113 14.74 -0.22 -9.99
C LEU A 113 15.99 -1.08 -10.19
N ARG A 114 16.27 -1.57 -11.40
CA ARG A 114 17.35 -2.54 -11.68
C ARG A 114 18.72 -2.06 -11.22
N GLY A 115 18.99 -0.75 -11.25
CA GLY A 115 20.25 -0.17 -10.82
C GLY A 115 20.48 -0.27 -9.31
N ASP A 116 19.44 -0.14 -8.54
CA ASP A 116 19.46 -0.20 -7.07
C ASP A 116 18.91 -1.53 -6.52
N LEU A 117 18.52 -2.48 -7.40
CA LEU A 117 17.93 -3.77 -7.01
C LEU A 117 18.77 -4.57 -6.00
N PRO A 118 20.11 -4.66 -6.12
CA PRO A 118 20.91 -5.37 -5.12
C PRO A 118 20.77 -4.76 -3.71
N LEU A 119 20.73 -3.43 -3.61
CA LEU A 119 20.52 -2.73 -2.36
C LEU A 119 19.11 -2.94 -1.83
N VAL A 120 18.11 -2.81 -2.70
CA VAL A 120 16.69 -3.02 -2.36
C VAL A 120 16.49 -4.44 -1.81
N LEU A 121 17.02 -5.47 -2.47
CA LEU A 121 16.91 -6.86 -1.99
C LEU A 121 17.71 -7.09 -0.70
N LEU A 122 18.90 -6.48 -0.57
CA LEU A 122 19.70 -6.56 0.65
C LEU A 122 18.94 -5.97 1.85
N LEU A 123 18.27 -4.84 1.67
CA LEU A 123 17.47 -4.20 2.72
C LEU A 123 16.16 -4.97 2.97
N ALA A 124 15.46 -5.38 1.91
CA ALA A 124 14.20 -6.09 2.03
C ALA A 124 14.35 -7.47 2.67
N VAL A 125 15.35 -8.25 2.27
CA VAL A 125 15.56 -9.60 2.82
C VAL A 125 16.47 -9.54 4.04
N GLY A 126 17.68 -9.02 3.88
CA GLY A 126 18.67 -8.95 4.96
C GLY A 126 18.22 -8.03 6.10
N GLY A 127 17.62 -6.88 5.77
CA GLY A 127 17.07 -5.94 6.75
C GLY A 127 15.91 -6.52 7.54
N THR A 128 14.99 -7.23 6.88
CA THR A 128 13.84 -7.88 7.53
C THR A 128 14.29 -9.01 8.46
N LEU A 129 15.19 -9.88 8.00
CA LEU A 129 15.75 -10.95 8.82
C LEU A 129 16.48 -10.37 10.05
N LEU A 130 17.35 -9.39 9.83
CA LEU A 130 18.09 -8.73 10.90
C LEU A 130 17.16 -8.04 11.91
N SER A 131 16.13 -7.33 11.41
CA SER A 131 15.11 -6.70 12.25
C SER A 131 14.31 -7.74 13.04
N THR A 132 13.89 -8.82 12.42
CA THR A 132 13.17 -9.92 13.09
C THR A 132 13.98 -10.47 14.27
N VAL A 133 15.25 -10.75 14.05
CA VAL A 133 16.14 -11.30 15.09
C VAL A 133 16.38 -10.28 16.19
N ILE A 134 16.74 -9.04 15.85
CA ILE A 134 17.03 -8.00 16.85
C ILE A 134 15.79 -7.69 17.68
N VAL A 135 14.65 -7.42 17.05
CA VAL A 135 13.40 -7.13 17.77
C VAL A 135 12.97 -8.33 18.60
N GLY A 136 13.02 -9.54 18.03
CA GLY A 136 12.67 -10.77 18.72
C GLY A 136 13.53 -11.00 19.98
N ILE A 137 14.86 -10.83 19.88
CA ILE A 137 15.77 -10.98 21.03
C ILE A 137 15.49 -9.91 22.08
N LEU A 138 15.32 -8.64 21.68
CA LEU A 138 15.07 -7.55 22.64
C LEU A 138 13.72 -7.73 23.34
N VAL A 139 12.68 -8.10 22.63
CA VAL A 139 11.36 -8.38 23.22
C VAL A 139 11.43 -9.59 24.16
N PHE A 140 12.10 -10.68 23.76
CA PHE A 140 12.32 -11.83 24.63
C PHE A 140 13.10 -11.50 25.90
N GLN A 141 14.14 -10.63 25.80
CA GLN A 141 15.01 -10.29 26.93
C GLN A 141 14.37 -9.33 27.94
N PHE A 142 13.52 -8.40 27.47
CA PHE A 142 12.95 -7.36 28.32
C PHE A 142 11.49 -7.58 28.71
N LEU A 143 10.81 -8.54 28.05
CA LEU A 143 9.42 -8.89 28.33
C LEU A 143 9.32 -10.41 28.54
N ASP A 144 8.37 -10.83 29.36
CA ASP A 144 8.12 -12.25 29.66
C ASP A 144 7.38 -12.96 28.49
N ILE A 145 7.90 -12.79 27.26
CA ILE A 145 7.33 -13.35 26.03
C ILE A 145 8.25 -14.46 25.50
N PRO A 146 7.73 -15.69 25.22
CA PRO A 146 8.53 -16.77 24.67
C PRO A 146 9.25 -16.38 23.35
N LEU A 147 10.46 -16.90 23.13
CA LEU A 147 11.31 -16.51 22.01
C LEU A 147 10.62 -16.62 20.64
N LEU A 148 9.86 -17.69 20.38
CA LEU A 148 9.15 -17.85 19.10
C LEU A 148 8.05 -16.82 18.91
N SER A 149 7.32 -16.50 19.98
CA SER A 149 6.31 -15.43 19.98
C SER A 149 6.95 -14.06 19.74
N ALA A 150 8.12 -13.82 20.37
CA ALA A 150 8.90 -12.61 20.19
C ALA A 150 9.49 -12.50 18.77
N LEU A 151 9.94 -13.61 18.17
CA LEU A 151 10.38 -13.66 16.77
C LEU A 151 9.21 -13.44 15.80
N ALA A 152 8.03 -14.01 16.07
CA ALA A 152 6.84 -13.75 15.27
C ALA A 152 6.45 -12.25 15.34
N PHE A 153 6.53 -11.63 16.53
CA PHE A 153 6.38 -10.17 16.67
C PHE A 153 7.44 -9.40 15.87
N GLY A 154 8.70 -9.80 15.95
CA GLY A 154 9.79 -9.18 15.18
C GLY A 154 9.55 -9.27 13.68
N ALA A 155 9.05 -10.40 13.18
CA ALA A 155 8.73 -10.61 11.77
C ALA A 155 7.58 -9.70 11.31
N LEU A 156 6.43 -9.73 11.99
CA LEU A 156 5.28 -8.93 11.60
C LEU A 156 5.54 -7.42 11.64
N ILE A 157 6.33 -6.96 12.64
CA ILE A 157 6.62 -5.54 12.77
C ILE A 157 7.77 -5.08 11.86
N SER A 158 8.47 -5.99 11.18
CA SER A 158 9.54 -5.63 10.24
C SER A 158 9.00 -5.09 8.90
N ALA A 159 7.77 -5.44 8.51
CA ALA A 159 7.10 -4.87 7.33
C ALA A 159 6.98 -3.34 7.46
N THR A 160 7.27 -2.61 6.36
CA THR A 160 7.27 -1.13 6.34
C THR A 160 6.31 -0.60 5.30
N ASP A 161 5.71 0.56 5.55
CA ASP A 161 4.77 1.23 4.65
C ASP A 161 5.30 2.63 4.29
N PRO A 162 5.74 2.88 3.07
CA PRO A 162 6.30 4.17 2.67
C PRO A 162 5.25 5.17 2.16
N VAL A 163 3.96 4.80 2.05
CA VAL A 163 2.93 5.59 1.37
C VAL A 163 2.90 7.04 1.85
N ALA A 164 2.90 7.27 3.16
CA ALA A 164 2.91 8.62 3.71
C ALA A 164 4.21 9.38 3.39
N VAL A 165 5.35 8.71 3.43
CA VAL A 165 6.67 9.31 3.16
C VAL A 165 6.81 9.68 1.69
N VAL A 166 6.40 8.78 0.80
CA VAL A 166 6.45 8.98 -0.66
C VAL A 166 5.52 10.11 -1.09
N ALA A 167 4.35 10.26 -0.45
CA ALA A 167 3.47 11.40 -0.68
C ALA A 167 4.18 12.73 -0.41
N PHE A 168 4.96 12.84 0.68
CA PHE A 168 5.80 14.01 0.94
C PHE A 168 6.93 14.17 -0.08
N PHE A 169 7.57 13.09 -0.53
CA PHE A 169 8.60 13.17 -1.55
C PHE A 169 8.09 13.78 -2.84
N LYS A 170 6.88 13.38 -3.28
CA LYS A 170 6.21 13.96 -4.45
C LYS A 170 5.93 15.46 -4.26
N GLN A 171 5.45 15.87 -3.07
CA GLN A 171 5.15 17.28 -2.77
C GLN A 171 6.42 18.15 -2.66
N LEU A 172 7.46 17.64 -2.00
CA LEU A 172 8.70 18.38 -1.74
C LEU A 172 9.70 18.31 -2.91
N GLY A 173 9.45 17.43 -3.89
CA GLY A 173 10.37 17.24 -5.03
C GLY A 173 11.68 16.56 -4.62
N VAL A 174 11.62 15.58 -3.75
CA VAL A 174 12.78 14.75 -3.39
C VAL A 174 13.21 13.88 -4.57
N SER A 175 14.47 13.45 -4.59
CA SER A 175 15.03 12.68 -5.69
C SER A 175 14.24 11.38 -5.94
N ARG A 176 14.02 11.05 -7.23
CA ARG A 176 13.35 9.82 -7.66
C ARG A 176 14.05 8.56 -7.13
N ARG A 177 15.39 8.57 -7.04
CA ARG A 177 16.16 7.43 -6.54
C ARG A 177 15.79 7.10 -5.09
N LEU A 178 15.65 8.12 -4.22
CA LEU A 178 15.28 7.88 -2.82
C LEU A 178 13.85 7.33 -2.70
N SER A 179 12.91 7.80 -3.54
CA SER A 179 11.56 7.22 -3.63
C SER A 179 11.61 5.73 -4.00
N ILE A 180 12.36 5.39 -5.05
CA ILE A 180 12.51 4.00 -5.54
C ILE A 180 13.16 3.09 -4.49
N LEU A 181 14.15 3.58 -3.75
CA LEU A 181 14.77 2.81 -2.67
C LEU A 181 13.77 2.49 -1.56
N LEU A 182 12.96 3.47 -1.13
CA LEU A 182 11.95 3.28 -0.08
C LEU A 182 10.77 2.44 -0.56
N GLU A 183 10.23 2.73 -1.75
CA GLU A 183 9.11 1.97 -2.34
C GLU A 183 9.53 0.53 -2.62
N GLY A 184 10.72 0.34 -3.23
CA GLY A 184 11.23 -0.99 -3.54
C GLY A 184 11.57 -1.80 -2.28
N GLU A 185 12.21 -1.19 -1.28
CA GLU A 185 12.46 -1.85 0.00
C GLU A 185 11.17 -2.36 0.63
N SER A 186 10.17 -1.49 0.77
CA SER A 186 8.90 -1.83 1.39
C SER A 186 8.15 -2.92 0.63
N LEU A 187 8.09 -2.80 -0.70
CA LEU A 187 7.39 -3.74 -1.55
C LEU A 187 7.85 -5.19 -1.37
N PHE A 188 9.17 -5.41 -1.37
CA PHE A 188 9.73 -6.74 -1.17
C PHE A 188 9.76 -7.14 0.31
N ASN A 189 9.97 -6.18 1.22
CA ASN A 189 9.96 -6.40 2.66
C ASN A 189 8.62 -6.96 3.15
N ASP A 190 7.50 -6.44 2.67
CA ASP A 190 6.16 -6.90 3.02
C ASP A 190 5.97 -8.39 2.71
N GLY A 191 6.37 -8.82 1.50
CA GLY A 191 6.32 -10.24 1.14
C GLY A 191 7.25 -11.11 1.97
N VAL A 192 8.48 -10.63 2.24
CA VAL A 192 9.48 -11.34 3.05
C VAL A 192 9.02 -11.44 4.52
N ALA A 193 8.47 -10.36 5.09
CA ALA A 193 7.98 -10.35 6.46
C ALA A 193 6.86 -11.37 6.68
N VAL A 194 5.91 -11.49 5.74
CA VAL A 194 4.84 -12.50 5.80
C VAL A 194 5.41 -13.90 5.77
N VAL A 195 6.40 -14.17 4.91
CA VAL A 195 7.04 -15.50 4.84
C VAL A 195 7.74 -15.84 6.15
N ILE A 196 8.56 -14.93 6.70
CA ILE A 196 9.27 -15.15 7.97
C ILE A 196 8.27 -15.31 9.12
N PHE A 197 7.21 -14.51 9.15
CA PHE A 197 6.14 -14.63 10.14
C PHE A 197 5.48 -16.00 10.10
N ASN A 198 5.07 -16.48 8.92
CA ASN A 198 4.45 -17.79 8.76
C ASN A 198 5.39 -18.92 9.17
N LEU A 199 6.69 -18.81 8.89
CA LEU A 199 7.69 -19.76 9.37
C LEU A 199 7.83 -19.77 10.90
N ALA A 200 7.78 -18.58 11.54
CA ALA A 200 7.80 -18.48 13.01
C ALA A 200 6.55 -19.10 13.65
N ILE A 201 5.37 -18.86 13.04
CA ILE A 201 4.10 -19.46 13.47
C ILE A 201 4.12 -21.00 13.30
N ALA A 202 4.58 -21.49 12.17
CA ALA A 202 4.70 -22.94 11.92
C ALA A 202 5.67 -23.60 12.89
N ALA A 203 6.81 -22.98 13.21
CA ALA A 203 7.74 -23.45 14.22
C ALA A 203 7.13 -23.49 15.62
N ALA A 204 6.34 -22.48 15.99
CA ALA A 204 5.63 -22.46 17.27
C ALA A 204 4.56 -23.57 17.35
N ALA A 205 3.79 -23.78 16.28
CA ALA A 205 2.78 -24.83 16.21
C ALA A 205 3.38 -26.23 16.35
N THR A 206 4.53 -26.49 15.70
CA THR A 206 5.21 -27.78 15.79
C THR A 206 5.75 -28.08 17.20
N MET A 207 6.24 -27.06 17.93
CA MET A 207 6.67 -27.23 19.32
C MET A 207 5.52 -27.57 20.27
N LEU A 208 4.33 -27.00 20.05
CA LEU A 208 3.15 -27.32 20.87
C LEU A 208 2.66 -28.76 20.67
N VAL A 209 2.72 -29.28 19.44
CA VAL A 209 2.22 -30.62 19.10
C VAL A 209 3.19 -31.71 19.52
N SER A 210 4.50 -31.52 19.38
CA SER A 210 5.49 -32.58 19.53
C SER A 210 6.00 -32.78 20.96
N ASN A 211 5.76 -31.87 21.90
CA ASN A 211 6.34 -31.88 23.27
C ASN A 211 7.85 -32.21 23.32
N ALA A 212 8.52 -32.22 22.17
CA ALA A 212 9.94 -32.51 22.02
C ALA A 212 10.72 -31.20 21.87
N ALA A 213 11.92 -31.15 22.39
CA ALA A 213 12.89 -30.12 22.05
C ALA A 213 13.16 -30.25 20.53
N VAL A 214 12.39 -29.48 19.73
CA VAL A 214 12.59 -29.44 18.27
C VAL A 214 13.95 -28.82 18.05
N SER A 215 14.89 -29.61 17.52
CA SER A 215 16.14 -29.07 17.02
C SER A 215 15.79 -28.16 15.85
N PHE A 216 15.95 -26.85 16.02
CA PHE A 216 15.69 -25.86 14.97
C PHE A 216 16.58 -26.19 13.76
N ASN A 217 15.99 -26.73 12.71
CA ASN A 217 16.70 -27.00 11.48
C ASN A 217 16.81 -25.72 10.64
N PHE A 218 17.91 -24.97 10.87
CA PHE A 218 18.18 -23.73 10.16
C PHE A 218 18.19 -23.90 8.63
N LEU A 219 18.83 -24.98 8.13
CA LEU A 219 18.88 -25.28 6.69
C LEU A 219 17.48 -25.56 6.12
N GLY A 220 16.64 -26.27 6.87
CA GLY A 220 15.25 -26.50 6.49
C GLY A 220 14.45 -25.21 6.43
N ALA A 221 14.61 -24.31 7.41
CA ALA A 221 13.93 -23.01 7.42
C ALA A 221 14.38 -22.12 6.25
N VAL A 222 15.66 -22.06 5.94
CA VAL A 222 16.18 -21.35 4.76
C VAL A 222 15.66 -21.96 3.46
N GLY A 223 15.64 -23.29 3.34
CA GLY A 223 15.08 -23.97 2.18
C GLY A 223 13.61 -23.67 1.97
N GLU A 224 12.82 -23.69 3.05
CA GLU A 224 11.39 -23.36 2.99
C GLU A 224 11.14 -21.88 2.66
N PHE A 225 11.92 -20.97 3.25
CA PHE A 225 11.88 -19.55 2.89
C PHE A 225 12.13 -19.35 1.38
N LEU A 226 13.18 -19.96 0.84
CA LEU A 226 13.50 -19.86 -0.59
C LEU A 226 12.40 -20.50 -1.45
N ARG A 227 11.88 -21.65 -1.07
CA ARG A 227 10.79 -22.32 -1.78
C ARG A 227 9.56 -21.43 -1.85
N VAL A 228 9.07 -20.95 -0.72
CA VAL A 228 7.85 -20.12 -0.62
C VAL A 228 8.00 -18.82 -1.41
N SER A 229 9.17 -18.19 -1.31
CA SER A 229 9.44 -16.91 -1.99
C SER A 229 9.61 -17.10 -3.50
N LEU A 230 10.44 -18.06 -3.94
CA LEU A 230 10.72 -18.26 -5.37
C LEU A 230 9.51 -18.82 -6.13
N VAL A 231 8.75 -19.73 -5.52
CA VAL A 231 7.52 -20.24 -6.13
C VAL A 231 6.49 -19.11 -6.26
N GLY A 232 6.33 -18.28 -5.22
CA GLY A 232 5.44 -17.11 -5.28
C GLY A 232 5.82 -16.15 -6.41
N LEU A 233 7.09 -15.74 -6.47
CA LEU A 233 7.60 -14.90 -7.57
C LEU A 233 7.41 -15.58 -8.94
N GLY A 234 7.67 -16.88 -9.04
CA GLY A 234 7.48 -17.65 -10.28
C GLY A 234 6.05 -17.66 -10.78
N VAL A 235 5.07 -17.89 -9.88
CA VAL A 235 3.63 -17.82 -10.20
C VAL A 235 3.26 -16.43 -10.70
N GLY A 236 3.68 -15.37 -9.99
CA GLY A 236 3.40 -14.00 -10.38
C GLY A 236 4.00 -13.62 -11.73
N LEU A 237 5.26 -13.99 -11.99
CA LEU A 237 5.92 -13.76 -13.28
C LEU A 237 5.17 -14.49 -14.40
N LEU A 238 4.86 -15.77 -14.21
CA LEU A 238 4.17 -16.59 -15.22
C LEU A 238 2.81 -15.99 -15.58
N LEU A 239 1.98 -15.70 -14.58
CA LEU A 239 0.64 -15.13 -14.80
C LEU A 239 0.73 -13.70 -15.34
N GLY A 240 1.67 -12.88 -14.84
CA GLY A 240 1.91 -11.52 -15.32
C GLY A 240 2.32 -11.50 -16.80
N PHE A 241 3.27 -12.35 -17.20
CA PHE A 241 3.64 -12.46 -18.62
C PHE A 241 2.50 -13.02 -19.48
N ALA A 242 1.75 -14.02 -18.98
CA ALA A 242 0.59 -14.53 -19.69
C ALA A 242 -0.41 -13.41 -20.00
N VAL A 243 -0.79 -12.59 -19.00
CA VAL A 243 -1.71 -11.47 -19.19
C VAL A 243 -1.10 -10.39 -20.11
N ALA A 244 0.17 -10.02 -19.90
CA ALA A 244 0.82 -8.99 -20.72
C ALA A 244 0.91 -9.37 -22.21
N TYR A 245 1.12 -10.64 -22.55
CA TYR A 245 1.28 -11.09 -23.92
C TYR A 245 -0.01 -11.58 -24.57
N LEU A 246 -0.92 -12.22 -23.82
CA LEU A 246 -2.13 -12.81 -24.37
C LEU A 246 -3.31 -11.83 -24.39
N VAL A 247 -3.37 -10.92 -23.41
CA VAL A 247 -4.51 -9.98 -23.27
C VAL A 247 -4.10 -8.57 -23.64
N LEU A 248 -3.19 -7.95 -22.89
CA LEU A 248 -2.82 -6.53 -23.03
C LEU A 248 -2.16 -6.19 -24.39
N ARG A 249 -1.62 -7.17 -25.08
CA ARG A 249 -1.10 -6.99 -26.44
C ARG A 249 -2.16 -7.16 -27.53
N SER A 250 -3.18 -7.98 -27.29
CA SER A 250 -4.06 -8.51 -28.34
C SER A 250 -5.44 -7.89 -28.34
N ILE A 251 -5.86 -7.31 -27.23
CA ILE A 251 -7.19 -6.74 -27.01
C ILE A 251 -7.02 -5.25 -26.81
N ASP A 252 -7.76 -4.43 -27.58
CA ASP A 252 -7.79 -2.97 -27.41
C ASP A 252 -9.18 -2.59 -26.85
N ASP A 253 -9.44 -3.03 -25.61
CA ASP A 253 -10.64 -2.70 -24.85
C ASP A 253 -10.26 -2.45 -23.38
N HIS A 254 -10.34 -1.19 -22.98
CA HIS A 254 -9.94 -0.74 -21.65
C HIS A 254 -10.70 -1.41 -20.49
N LEU A 255 -11.97 -1.86 -20.70
CA LEU A 255 -12.74 -2.56 -19.67
C LEU A 255 -12.27 -4.01 -19.50
N ILE A 256 -12.05 -4.73 -20.62
CA ILE A 256 -11.55 -6.10 -20.60
C ILE A 256 -10.13 -6.13 -20.02
N GLU A 257 -9.26 -5.22 -20.46
CA GLU A 257 -7.89 -5.11 -19.98
C GLU A 257 -7.87 -4.80 -18.47
N THR A 258 -8.70 -3.85 -17.99
CA THR A 258 -8.82 -3.54 -16.56
C THR A 258 -9.33 -4.74 -15.76
N ALA A 259 -10.41 -5.37 -16.18
CA ALA A 259 -10.97 -6.55 -15.52
C ALA A 259 -9.95 -7.70 -15.45
N THR A 260 -9.15 -7.89 -16.50
CA THR A 260 -8.10 -8.91 -16.56
C THR A 260 -6.98 -8.59 -15.55
N THR A 261 -6.58 -7.32 -15.38
CA THR A 261 -5.58 -6.97 -14.36
C THR A 261 -6.11 -7.17 -12.94
N VAL A 262 -7.42 -6.97 -12.70
CA VAL A 262 -8.06 -7.31 -11.42
C VAL A 262 -8.01 -8.81 -11.18
N ALA A 263 -8.43 -9.60 -12.17
CA ALA A 263 -8.35 -11.06 -12.09
C ALA A 263 -6.91 -11.55 -11.88
N LEU A 264 -5.92 -10.87 -12.50
CA LEU A 264 -4.51 -11.18 -12.30
C LEU A 264 -4.05 -10.90 -10.87
N ALA A 265 -4.34 -9.72 -10.32
CA ALA A 265 -3.88 -9.33 -8.99
C ALA A 265 -4.39 -10.30 -7.90
N PHE A 266 -5.70 -10.55 -7.89
CA PHE A 266 -6.31 -11.49 -6.94
C PHE A 266 -6.00 -12.95 -7.29
N GLY A 267 -5.99 -13.30 -8.58
CA GLY A 267 -5.69 -14.65 -9.07
C GLY A 267 -4.26 -15.08 -8.76
N ALA A 268 -3.27 -14.19 -8.92
CA ALA A 268 -1.88 -14.47 -8.56
C ALA A 268 -1.71 -14.71 -7.06
N TYR A 269 -2.39 -13.90 -6.23
CA TYR A 269 -2.42 -14.10 -4.79
C TYR A 269 -2.96 -15.48 -4.43
N VAL A 270 -4.17 -15.80 -4.88
CA VAL A 270 -4.85 -17.07 -4.57
C VAL A 270 -4.09 -18.27 -5.13
N ALA A 271 -3.59 -18.18 -6.38
CA ALA A 271 -2.84 -19.28 -7.00
C ALA A 271 -1.56 -19.61 -6.24
N ALA A 272 -0.82 -18.60 -5.76
CA ALA A 272 0.37 -18.82 -4.97
C ALA A 272 0.02 -19.42 -3.59
N GLU A 273 -1.01 -18.91 -2.90
CA GLU A 273 -1.48 -19.47 -1.62
C GLU A 273 -1.91 -20.95 -1.75
N GLN A 274 -2.57 -21.33 -2.84
CA GLN A 274 -2.94 -22.73 -3.11
C GLN A 274 -1.72 -23.64 -3.30
N LEU A 275 -0.59 -23.08 -3.75
CA LEU A 275 0.70 -23.79 -3.86
C LEU A 275 1.54 -23.69 -2.58
N HIS A 276 0.95 -23.20 -1.47
CA HIS A 276 1.67 -22.92 -0.23
C HIS A 276 2.91 -22.03 -0.45
N ALA A 277 2.75 -21.03 -1.31
CA ALA A 277 3.76 -20.03 -1.63
C ALA A 277 3.29 -18.62 -1.25
N SER A 278 4.16 -17.61 -1.34
CA SER A 278 3.81 -16.24 -0.95
C SER A 278 2.89 -15.57 -1.98
N GLY A 279 1.63 -15.38 -1.64
CA GLY A 279 0.65 -14.64 -2.45
C GLY A 279 1.08 -13.19 -2.68
N LEU A 280 1.66 -12.53 -1.68
CA LEU A 280 2.14 -11.15 -1.80
C LEU A 280 3.27 -11.02 -2.82
N LEU A 281 4.28 -11.90 -2.77
CA LEU A 281 5.38 -11.88 -3.75
C LEU A 281 4.88 -12.21 -5.16
N ALA A 282 3.83 -13.02 -5.29
CA ALA A 282 3.19 -13.27 -6.58
C ALA A 282 2.53 -12.01 -7.13
N VAL A 283 1.80 -11.25 -6.31
CA VAL A 283 1.21 -9.96 -6.71
C VAL A 283 2.28 -8.95 -7.11
N VAL A 284 3.38 -8.86 -6.33
CA VAL A 284 4.54 -8.02 -6.64
C VAL A 284 5.10 -8.33 -8.02
N ALA A 285 5.37 -9.60 -8.28
CA ALA A 285 5.95 -10.02 -9.57
C ALA A 285 4.99 -9.78 -10.74
N ALA A 286 3.70 -10.10 -10.58
CA ALA A 286 2.67 -9.86 -11.58
C ALA A 286 2.51 -8.37 -11.90
N GLY A 287 2.43 -7.50 -10.89
CA GLY A 287 2.31 -6.06 -11.06
C GLY A 287 3.54 -5.43 -11.72
N LEU A 288 4.75 -5.86 -11.36
CA LEU A 288 5.99 -5.40 -12.01
C LEU A 288 6.00 -5.77 -13.51
N VAL A 289 5.55 -6.96 -13.88
CA VAL A 289 5.45 -7.37 -15.30
C VAL A 289 4.43 -6.51 -16.03
N VAL A 290 3.23 -6.35 -15.48
CA VAL A 290 2.17 -5.52 -16.11
C VAL A 290 2.63 -4.07 -16.23
N GLY A 291 3.19 -3.47 -15.17
CA GLY A 291 3.64 -2.07 -15.16
C GLY A 291 4.78 -1.76 -16.14
N ASN A 292 5.58 -2.76 -16.51
CA ASN A 292 6.76 -2.56 -17.37
C ASN A 292 6.65 -3.18 -18.77
N VAL A 293 5.96 -4.30 -18.89
CA VAL A 293 5.78 -5.00 -20.18
C VAL A 293 4.37 -4.82 -20.72
N GLY A 294 3.36 -4.94 -19.85
CA GLY A 294 1.95 -4.78 -20.23
C GLY A 294 1.64 -3.35 -20.64
N MET A 295 1.90 -2.38 -19.78
CA MET A 295 1.62 -0.95 -20.00
C MET A 295 2.28 -0.36 -21.27
N ASP A 296 3.43 -0.89 -21.69
CA ASP A 296 4.08 -0.44 -22.95
C ASP A 296 3.38 -0.97 -24.21
N ARG A 297 2.42 -1.88 -24.08
CA ARG A 297 1.71 -2.55 -25.15
C ARG A 297 0.24 -2.17 -25.25
N THR A 298 -0.30 -1.50 -24.26
CA THR A 298 -1.69 -1.01 -24.23
C THR A 298 -1.82 0.35 -24.89
N SER A 299 -3.04 0.70 -25.29
CA SER A 299 -3.36 2.03 -25.80
C SER A 299 -3.18 3.12 -24.71
N PRO A 300 -2.94 4.38 -25.11
CA PRO A 300 -2.85 5.50 -24.14
C PRO A 300 -4.11 5.64 -23.27
N THR A 301 -5.28 5.35 -23.85
CA THR A 301 -6.58 5.40 -23.13
C THR A 301 -6.65 4.31 -22.06
N THR A 302 -6.32 3.07 -22.42
CA THR A 302 -6.28 1.95 -21.46
C THR A 302 -5.28 2.22 -20.35
N ARG A 303 -4.10 2.73 -20.68
CA ARG A 303 -3.08 3.05 -19.68
C ARG A 303 -3.59 4.05 -18.64
N LEU A 304 -4.23 5.14 -19.09
CA LEU A 304 -4.82 6.13 -18.19
C LEU A 304 -5.94 5.51 -17.33
N THR A 305 -6.77 4.66 -17.93
CA THR A 305 -7.85 3.96 -17.21
C THR A 305 -7.31 3.03 -16.15
N LEU A 306 -6.27 2.24 -16.47
CA LEU A 306 -5.61 1.34 -15.52
C LEU A 306 -4.96 2.10 -14.36
N ASP A 307 -4.20 3.18 -14.66
CA ASP A 307 -3.56 4.02 -13.65
C ASP A 307 -4.62 4.60 -12.69
N ASN A 308 -5.69 5.21 -13.22
CA ASN A 308 -6.76 5.79 -12.40
C ASN A 308 -7.53 4.74 -11.60
N PHE A 309 -7.82 3.58 -12.19
CA PHE A 309 -8.54 2.49 -11.52
C PHE A 309 -7.75 1.95 -10.34
N TRP A 310 -6.45 1.63 -10.54
CA TRP A 310 -5.62 1.07 -9.48
C TRP A 310 -5.29 2.10 -8.39
N GLU A 311 -5.10 3.39 -8.76
CA GLU A 311 -4.98 4.49 -7.79
C GLU A 311 -6.25 4.60 -6.92
N PHE A 312 -7.45 4.50 -7.54
CA PHE A 312 -8.72 4.50 -6.80
C PHE A 312 -8.85 3.27 -5.89
N MET A 313 -8.53 2.07 -6.37
CA MET A 313 -8.58 0.84 -5.58
C MET A 313 -7.62 0.90 -4.39
N ALA A 314 -6.40 1.39 -4.59
CA ALA A 314 -5.43 1.60 -3.52
C ALA A 314 -5.91 2.67 -2.53
N PHE A 315 -6.50 3.77 -2.99
CA PHE A 315 -7.10 4.79 -2.13
C PHE A 315 -8.18 4.21 -1.22
N VAL A 316 -9.10 3.40 -1.78
CA VAL A 316 -10.17 2.74 -1.00
C VAL A 316 -9.57 1.77 0.01
N ALA A 317 -8.66 0.90 -0.42
CA ALA A 317 -8.03 -0.09 0.45
C ALA A 317 -7.23 0.56 1.59
N ASN A 318 -6.38 1.56 1.30
CA ASN A 318 -5.67 2.34 2.30
C ASN A 318 -6.62 3.01 3.29
N SER A 319 -7.67 3.64 2.78
CA SER A 319 -8.65 4.34 3.62
C SER A 319 -9.30 3.42 4.62
N LEU A 320 -9.76 2.26 4.15
CA LEU A 320 -10.38 1.25 5.00
C LEU A 320 -9.40 0.71 6.04
N VAL A 321 -8.20 0.34 5.61
CA VAL A 321 -7.19 -0.23 6.50
C VAL A 321 -6.81 0.74 7.60
N PHE A 322 -6.42 1.99 7.28
CA PHE A 322 -5.97 2.95 8.30
C PHE A 322 -7.11 3.40 9.22
N LEU A 323 -8.34 3.49 8.71
CA LEU A 323 -9.50 3.77 9.54
C LEU A 323 -9.82 2.62 10.50
N LEU A 324 -9.76 1.37 9.99
CA LEU A 324 -9.95 0.17 10.81
C LEU A 324 -8.88 0.01 11.87
N ILE A 325 -7.62 0.34 11.55
CA ILE A 325 -6.52 0.41 12.50
C ILE A 325 -6.92 1.30 13.67
N GLY A 326 -7.34 2.54 13.38
CA GLY A 326 -7.74 3.50 14.41
C GLY A 326 -8.90 3.00 15.28
N ILE A 327 -9.93 2.40 14.65
CA ILE A 327 -11.12 1.88 15.36
C ILE A 327 -10.80 0.68 16.26
N ARG A 328 -9.85 -0.17 15.86
CA ARG A 328 -9.46 -1.37 16.63
C ARG A 328 -8.63 -1.05 17.88
N ILE A 329 -8.06 0.13 17.97
CA ILE A 329 -7.22 0.54 19.10
C ILE A 329 -8.09 0.78 20.34
N GLN A 330 -7.85 0.01 21.39
CA GLN A 330 -8.45 0.21 22.70
C GLN A 330 -7.51 1.06 23.57
N LEU A 331 -7.86 2.33 23.77
CA LEU A 331 -7.04 3.29 24.52
C LEU A 331 -6.68 2.81 25.93
N GLY A 332 -7.60 2.11 26.62
CA GLY A 332 -7.33 1.54 27.94
C GLY A 332 -6.19 0.51 27.92
N GLN A 333 -6.15 -0.35 26.88
CA GLN A 333 -5.08 -1.32 26.72
C GLN A 333 -3.73 -0.66 26.41
N LEU A 334 -3.71 0.43 25.60
CA LEU A 334 -2.47 1.15 25.35
C LEU A 334 -1.83 1.69 26.62
N VAL A 335 -2.62 2.17 27.57
CA VAL A 335 -2.12 2.64 28.86
C VAL A 335 -1.64 1.47 29.72
N GLN A 336 -2.40 0.37 29.77
CA GLN A 336 -2.03 -0.82 30.53
C GLN A 336 -0.72 -1.45 30.05
N PHE A 337 -0.51 -1.52 28.73
CA PHE A 337 0.68 -2.10 28.09
C PHE A 337 1.72 -1.04 27.66
N ALA A 338 1.73 0.14 28.31
CA ALA A 338 2.62 1.23 27.93
C ALA A 338 4.11 0.85 28.00
N VAL A 339 4.52 0.02 28.97
CA VAL A 339 5.91 -0.46 29.10
C VAL A 339 6.27 -1.43 27.97
N PRO A 340 5.51 -2.50 27.70
CA PRO A 340 5.73 -3.35 26.53
C PRO A 340 5.77 -2.58 25.20
N ILE A 341 4.86 -1.63 24.99
CA ILE A 341 4.86 -0.76 23.80
C ILE A 341 6.15 0.06 23.71
N GLY A 342 6.59 0.66 24.83
CA GLY A 342 7.83 1.43 24.88
C GLY A 342 9.06 0.60 24.52
N VAL A 343 9.16 -0.62 25.06
CA VAL A 343 10.22 -1.59 24.71
C VAL A 343 10.14 -1.96 23.22
N ALA A 344 8.96 -2.25 22.72
CA ALA A 344 8.76 -2.61 21.30
C ALA A 344 9.15 -1.44 20.37
N VAL A 345 8.75 -0.20 20.67
CA VAL A 345 9.13 1.00 19.89
C VAL A 345 10.64 1.17 19.86
N LEU A 346 11.31 1.09 21.02
CA LEU A 346 12.75 1.22 21.09
C LEU A 346 13.48 0.08 20.36
N ALA A 347 13.01 -1.15 20.49
CA ALA A 347 13.54 -2.31 19.77
C ALA A 347 13.43 -2.13 18.25
N VAL A 348 12.28 -1.66 17.77
CA VAL A 348 12.03 -1.38 16.33
C VAL A 348 12.94 -0.26 15.83
N LEU A 349 13.05 0.86 16.55
CA LEU A 349 13.94 1.95 16.16
C LEU A 349 15.41 1.52 16.13
N PHE A 350 15.83 0.77 17.15
CA PHE A 350 17.20 0.27 17.25
C PHE A 350 17.52 -0.73 16.12
N SER A 351 16.62 -1.68 15.86
CA SER A 351 16.78 -2.65 14.77
C SER A 351 16.84 -1.96 13.41
N ARG A 352 15.97 -0.95 13.19
CA ARG A 352 15.92 -0.17 11.95
C ARG A 352 17.22 0.63 11.76
N ALA A 353 17.75 1.24 12.82
CA ALA A 353 19.03 1.94 12.76
C ALA A 353 20.14 0.97 12.33
N ILE A 354 20.28 -0.17 13.00
CA ILE A 354 21.30 -1.16 12.64
C ILE A 354 21.13 -1.62 11.20
N SER A 355 19.91 -2.02 10.79
CA SER A 355 19.65 -2.54 9.45
C SER A 355 20.01 -1.51 8.39
N ILE A 356 19.56 -0.27 8.49
CA ILE A 356 19.83 0.75 7.48
C ILE A 356 21.30 1.12 7.45
N TYR A 357 21.91 1.49 8.60
CA TYR A 357 23.29 1.99 8.59
C TYR A 357 24.31 0.89 8.27
N LEU A 358 24.12 -0.33 8.79
CA LEU A 358 25.03 -1.45 8.56
C LEU A 358 24.95 -1.93 7.10
N LEU A 359 23.74 -2.22 6.61
CA LEU A 359 23.57 -2.80 5.27
C LEU A 359 23.90 -1.79 4.15
N THR A 360 23.55 -0.51 4.32
CA THR A 360 23.98 0.53 3.37
C THR A 360 25.48 0.79 3.42
N ALA A 361 26.13 0.69 4.60
CA ALA A 361 27.59 0.79 4.70
C ALA A 361 28.27 -0.40 4.01
N LEU A 362 27.72 -1.61 4.19
CA LEU A 362 28.19 -2.80 3.49
C LEU A 362 28.04 -2.66 1.96
N HIS A 363 26.86 -2.19 1.51
CA HIS A 363 26.60 -1.92 0.10
C HIS A 363 27.62 -0.92 -0.48
N ASN A 364 27.83 0.23 0.17
CA ASN A 364 28.76 1.26 -0.29
C ASN A 364 30.22 0.79 -0.35
N ARG A 365 30.60 -0.23 0.44
CA ARG A 365 31.94 -0.84 0.35
C ARG A 365 32.11 -1.81 -0.82
N LEU A 366 31.01 -2.39 -1.28
CA LEU A 366 31.00 -3.43 -2.31
C LEU A 366 30.67 -2.90 -3.71
N THR A 367 30.15 -1.66 -3.80
CA THR A 367 29.65 -1.06 -5.06
C THR A 367 30.47 0.17 -5.47
N PRO A 368 30.45 0.55 -6.77
CA PRO A 368 31.08 1.77 -7.23
C PRO A 368 30.48 3.03 -6.59
N GLU A 369 31.30 4.05 -6.33
CA GLU A 369 30.90 5.31 -5.67
C GLU A 369 29.65 5.99 -6.24
N ARG A 370 29.39 5.84 -7.56
CA ARG A 370 28.18 6.39 -8.22
C ARG A 370 26.85 5.79 -7.71
N LEU A 371 26.90 4.62 -7.07
CA LEU A 371 25.74 3.96 -6.49
C LEU A 371 25.66 4.14 -4.97
N ASP A 372 26.58 4.89 -4.39
CA ASP A 372 26.63 5.12 -2.95
C ASP A 372 25.35 5.76 -2.43
N VAL A 373 24.96 5.31 -1.24
CA VAL A 373 23.85 5.89 -0.49
C VAL A 373 24.40 6.97 0.43
N SER A 374 24.03 8.22 0.17
CA SER A 374 24.47 9.36 0.97
C SER A 374 23.96 9.27 2.43
N GLN A 375 24.62 9.97 3.36
CA GLN A 375 24.20 10.02 4.75
C GLN A 375 22.76 10.57 4.89
N GLY A 376 22.40 11.59 4.11
CA GLY A 376 21.06 12.15 4.12
C GLY A 376 20.00 11.09 3.74
N TYR A 377 20.27 10.27 2.70
CA TYR A 377 19.36 9.18 2.31
C TYR A 377 19.20 8.15 3.42
N ARG A 378 20.30 7.74 4.09
CA ARG A 378 20.26 6.79 5.22
C ARG A 378 19.38 7.31 6.37
N HIS A 379 19.51 8.60 6.73
CA HIS A 379 18.67 9.21 7.77
C HIS A 379 17.19 9.22 7.38
N VAL A 380 16.86 9.54 6.14
CA VAL A 380 15.47 9.51 5.67
C VAL A 380 14.94 8.07 5.60
N MET A 381 15.73 7.10 5.14
CA MET A 381 15.33 5.68 5.11
C MET A 381 15.14 5.13 6.54
N PHE A 382 15.98 5.53 7.48
CA PHE A 382 15.82 5.18 8.91
C PHE A 382 14.51 5.73 9.47
N TRP A 383 14.27 7.04 9.34
CA TRP A 383 13.11 7.70 9.92
C TRP A 383 11.82 7.45 9.13
N GLY A 384 11.91 7.20 7.84
CA GLY A 384 10.78 6.94 6.94
C GLY A 384 10.26 5.50 6.96
N GLY A 385 10.82 4.61 7.78
CA GLY A 385 10.36 3.23 7.91
C GLY A 385 9.08 3.12 8.76
N LEU A 386 7.98 3.72 8.30
CA LEU A 386 6.68 3.63 8.97
C LEU A 386 6.18 2.19 8.97
N ARG A 387 5.36 1.83 9.93
CA ARG A 387 4.67 0.53 9.98
C ARG A 387 3.22 0.70 9.53
N GLY A 388 2.70 -0.26 8.77
CA GLY A 388 1.43 -0.09 8.10
C GLY A 388 0.45 -1.25 8.28
N ALA A 389 -0.37 -1.39 7.25
CA ALA A 389 -1.49 -2.32 7.18
C ALA A 389 -1.10 -3.79 7.40
N ILE A 390 -0.01 -4.23 6.77
CA ILE A 390 0.42 -5.63 6.79
C ILE A 390 0.86 -6.05 8.19
N SER A 391 1.64 -5.21 8.89
CA SER A 391 2.03 -5.49 10.28
C SER A 391 0.83 -5.73 11.19
N LEU A 392 -0.24 -4.94 11.02
CA LEU A 392 -1.45 -5.07 11.84
C LEU A 392 -2.33 -6.25 11.40
N ALA A 393 -2.45 -6.49 10.09
CA ALA A 393 -3.14 -7.66 9.60
C ALA A 393 -2.52 -8.94 10.16
N LEU A 394 -1.18 -9.05 10.13
CA LEU A 394 -0.47 -10.19 10.70
C LEU A 394 -0.63 -10.28 12.22
N ALA A 395 -0.60 -9.15 12.95
CA ALA A 395 -0.83 -9.15 14.40
C ALA A 395 -2.22 -9.71 14.76
N LEU A 396 -3.24 -9.39 13.96
CA LEU A 396 -4.60 -9.89 14.16
C LEU A 396 -4.76 -11.39 13.85
N THR A 397 -3.85 -12.02 13.09
CA THR A 397 -3.86 -13.48 12.88
C THR A 397 -3.38 -14.25 14.10
N ILE A 398 -2.66 -13.60 15.02
CA ILE A 398 -2.16 -14.24 16.24
C ILE A 398 -3.33 -14.47 17.19
N GLY A 399 -3.82 -15.71 17.21
CA GLY A 399 -4.89 -16.13 18.12
C GLY A 399 -4.37 -16.69 19.44
N GLY A 400 -5.21 -16.65 20.48
CA GLY A 400 -4.91 -17.24 21.80
C GLY A 400 -4.66 -18.75 21.80
N ASN A 401 -5.07 -19.45 20.75
CA ASN A 401 -4.90 -20.91 20.63
C ASN A 401 -3.44 -21.34 20.47
N LEU A 402 -2.58 -20.47 19.91
CA LEU A 402 -1.18 -20.80 19.62
C LEU A 402 -0.24 -20.37 20.75
N PHE A 403 -0.39 -19.16 21.27
CA PHE A 403 0.53 -18.56 22.25
C PHE A 403 -0.11 -18.33 23.63
N GLY A 404 -1.41 -18.65 23.79
CA GLY A 404 -2.19 -18.24 24.95
C GLY A 404 -2.77 -16.83 24.78
N GLN A 405 -3.94 -16.60 25.38
CA GLN A 405 -4.71 -15.37 25.17
C GLN A 405 -3.96 -14.11 25.64
N THR A 406 -3.22 -14.21 26.73
CA THR A 406 -2.48 -13.06 27.30
C THR A 406 -1.36 -12.60 26.36
N ILE A 407 -0.51 -13.53 25.88
CA ILE A 407 0.61 -13.23 24.99
C ILE A 407 0.10 -12.73 23.64
N ALA A 408 -0.97 -13.36 23.09
CA ALA A 408 -1.58 -12.92 21.83
C ALA A 408 -2.08 -11.47 21.94
N THR A 409 -2.78 -11.12 23.02
CA THR A 409 -3.25 -9.75 23.28
C THR A 409 -2.08 -8.78 23.43
N GLU A 410 -1.02 -9.14 24.16
CA GLU A 410 0.15 -8.30 24.35
C GLU A 410 0.87 -8.01 23.02
N ILE A 411 1.07 -9.02 22.17
CA ILE A 411 1.66 -8.86 20.84
C ILE A 411 0.79 -7.95 19.97
N GLN A 412 -0.53 -8.14 19.96
CA GLN A 412 -1.43 -7.28 19.21
C GLN A 412 -1.35 -5.83 19.68
N VAL A 413 -1.41 -5.59 20.99
CA VAL A 413 -1.36 -4.23 21.55
C VAL A 413 0.01 -3.57 21.32
N MET A 414 1.11 -4.32 21.41
CA MET A 414 2.44 -3.82 21.05
C MET A 414 2.51 -3.44 19.57
N ALA A 415 1.99 -4.27 18.67
CA ALA A 415 1.95 -3.98 17.24
C ALA A 415 1.14 -2.70 16.96
N PHE A 416 -0.05 -2.57 17.55
CA PHE A 416 -0.86 -1.35 17.48
C PHE A 416 -0.12 -0.12 18.00
N GLY A 417 0.54 -0.24 19.16
CA GLY A 417 1.30 0.85 19.77
C GLY A 417 2.47 1.31 18.89
N VAL A 418 3.24 0.39 18.32
CA VAL A 418 4.35 0.69 17.39
C VAL A 418 3.84 1.36 16.12
N VAL A 419 2.79 0.82 15.51
CA VAL A 419 2.19 1.42 14.30
C VAL A 419 1.69 2.82 14.58
N LEU A 420 0.97 3.02 15.68
CA LEU A 420 0.47 4.33 16.10
C LEU A 420 1.64 5.32 16.30
N PHE A 421 2.70 4.91 17.00
CA PHE A 421 3.90 5.74 17.19
C PHE A 421 4.53 6.12 15.85
N THR A 422 4.76 5.16 14.96
CA THR A 422 5.43 5.43 13.69
C THR A 422 4.59 6.36 12.79
N ILE A 423 3.27 6.16 12.72
CA ILE A 423 2.39 7.01 11.94
C ILE A 423 2.29 8.41 12.55
N LEU A 424 2.07 8.54 13.86
CA LEU A 424 1.85 9.84 14.50
C LEU A 424 3.16 10.62 14.69
N VAL A 425 4.26 9.97 15.08
CA VAL A 425 5.52 10.67 15.38
C VAL A 425 6.40 10.75 14.14
N GLN A 426 6.76 9.62 13.54
CA GLN A 426 7.65 9.62 12.38
C GLN A 426 6.95 10.20 11.14
N GLY A 427 5.68 9.82 10.88
CA GLY A 427 4.91 10.31 9.74
C GLY A 427 4.69 11.83 9.74
N THR A 428 4.51 12.47 10.89
CA THR A 428 4.36 13.93 10.97
C THR A 428 5.68 14.68 10.98
N THR A 429 6.77 14.07 11.42
CA THR A 429 8.09 14.72 11.53
C THR A 429 9.00 14.49 10.33
N ILE A 430 8.66 13.58 9.43
CA ILE A 430 9.49 13.24 8.26
C ILE A 430 9.75 14.45 7.34
N GLU A 431 8.77 15.33 7.14
CA GLU A 431 8.93 16.58 6.38
C GLU A 431 10.02 17.46 6.98
N ALA A 432 10.05 17.60 8.31
CA ALA A 432 11.08 18.37 9.00
C ALA A 432 12.47 17.74 8.85
N VAL A 433 12.57 16.40 8.87
CA VAL A 433 13.81 15.67 8.64
C VAL A 433 14.33 15.92 7.21
N ILE A 434 13.48 15.77 6.19
CA ILE A 434 13.84 16.00 4.79
C ILE A 434 14.35 17.43 4.58
N ASN A 435 13.63 18.41 5.13
CA ASN A 435 13.99 19.83 5.00
C ASN A 435 15.32 20.14 5.71
N ARG A 436 15.56 19.60 6.92
CA ARG A 436 16.82 19.79 7.67
C ARG A 436 18.03 19.17 6.96
N LEU A 437 17.83 18.07 6.25
CA LEU A 437 18.88 17.38 5.50
C LEU A 437 19.14 18.01 4.12
N GLY A 438 18.36 19.02 3.72
CA GLY A 438 18.54 19.72 2.44
C GLY A 438 18.26 18.84 1.22
N LEU A 439 17.40 17.82 1.34
CA LEU A 439 17.10 16.86 0.28
C LEU A 439 15.98 17.30 -0.67
N VAL A 440 15.44 18.48 -0.46
CA VAL A 440 14.44 19.11 -1.33
C VAL A 440 15.14 19.59 -2.61
N GLN A 441 14.81 18.99 -3.74
CA GLN A 441 15.42 19.31 -5.04
C GLN A 441 14.61 20.31 -5.88
N LYS A 442 13.52 20.85 -5.36
CA LYS A 442 12.79 21.90 -6.10
C LYS A 442 13.67 23.14 -6.20
N GLN A 443 14.49 23.18 -7.24
CA GLN A 443 15.19 24.42 -7.57
C GLN A 443 14.14 25.51 -7.82
N PRO A 444 14.26 26.69 -7.22
CA PRO A 444 13.34 27.81 -7.47
C PRO A 444 13.14 28.09 -8.96
N ALA A 445 14.18 27.88 -9.75
CA ALA A 445 14.17 27.99 -11.20
C ALA A 445 13.21 27.02 -11.91
N VAL A 446 13.09 25.77 -11.44
CA VAL A 446 12.14 24.78 -12.00
C VAL A 446 10.69 25.18 -11.70
N ILE A 447 10.42 25.66 -10.49
CA ILE A 447 9.07 26.11 -10.10
C ILE A 447 8.68 27.35 -10.92
N GLU A 448 9.59 28.29 -11.05
CA GLU A 448 9.34 29.52 -11.83
C GLU A 448 9.14 29.20 -13.31
N ASN A 449 9.91 28.25 -13.87
CA ASN A 449 9.72 27.79 -15.25
C ASN A 449 8.32 27.17 -15.44
N GLN A 450 7.87 26.31 -14.52
CA GLN A 450 6.52 25.71 -14.57
C GLN A 450 5.44 26.79 -14.48
N ARG A 451 5.61 27.81 -13.62
CA ARG A 451 4.70 28.92 -13.49
C ARG A 451 4.58 29.73 -14.77
N ARG A 452 5.72 30.08 -15.39
CA ARG A 452 5.76 30.82 -16.66
C ARG A 452 5.16 30.04 -17.81
N LEU A 453 5.44 28.73 -17.91
CA LEU A 453 4.79 27.84 -18.85
C LEU A 453 3.26 27.81 -18.65
N ALA A 454 2.78 27.70 -17.42
CA ALA A 454 1.35 27.71 -17.12
C ALA A 454 0.67 29.02 -17.56
N VAL A 455 1.35 30.18 -17.40
CA VAL A 455 0.84 31.47 -17.89
C VAL A 455 0.71 31.47 -19.41
N VAL A 456 1.73 31.00 -20.16
CA VAL A 456 1.67 30.90 -21.63
C VAL A 456 0.49 30.01 -22.06
N TYR A 457 0.32 28.84 -21.44
CA TYR A 457 -0.79 27.94 -21.75
C TYR A 457 -2.16 28.56 -21.44
N ALA A 458 -2.30 29.26 -20.31
CA ALA A 458 -3.54 29.92 -19.93
C ALA A 458 -3.93 31.01 -20.93
N ARG A 459 -2.98 31.86 -21.35
CA ARG A 459 -3.23 32.91 -22.37
C ARG A 459 -3.59 32.32 -23.73
N GLN A 460 -2.91 31.26 -24.16
CA GLN A 460 -3.26 30.56 -25.40
C GLN A 460 -4.64 29.90 -25.34
N ALA A 461 -5.03 29.35 -24.19
CA ALA A 461 -6.38 28.79 -23.98
C ALA A 461 -7.45 29.87 -24.08
N GLY A 462 -7.23 31.03 -23.45
CA GLY A 462 -8.11 32.20 -23.56
C GLY A 462 -8.28 32.67 -25.00
N ARG A 463 -7.19 32.79 -25.75
CA ARG A 463 -7.25 33.15 -27.18
C ARG A 463 -8.00 32.12 -28.03
N ARG A 464 -7.83 30.82 -27.78
CA ARG A 464 -8.58 29.78 -28.48
C ARG A 464 -10.08 29.91 -28.21
N GLU A 465 -10.47 30.17 -26.98
CA GLU A 465 -11.87 30.37 -26.63
C GLU A 465 -12.46 31.63 -27.28
N LEU A 466 -11.71 32.74 -27.29
CA LEU A 466 -12.08 33.97 -28.00
C LEU A 466 -12.34 33.71 -29.49
N ASN A 467 -11.45 32.98 -30.15
CA ASN A 467 -11.59 32.60 -31.55
C ASN A 467 -12.80 31.68 -31.80
N ARG A 468 -13.07 30.77 -30.87
CA ARG A 468 -14.26 29.90 -30.92
C ARG A 468 -15.55 30.71 -30.83
N LEU A 469 -15.65 31.62 -29.88
CA LEU A 469 -16.82 32.50 -29.70
C LEU A 469 -17.06 33.39 -30.93
N HIS A 470 -16.00 33.89 -31.56
CA HIS A 470 -16.13 34.64 -32.80
C HIS A 470 -16.60 33.74 -33.97
N ALA A 471 -16.04 32.56 -34.12
CA ALA A 471 -16.43 31.61 -35.18
C ALA A 471 -17.90 31.12 -35.03
N GLU A 472 -18.39 30.99 -33.81
CA GLU A 472 -19.78 30.65 -33.50
C GLU A 472 -20.74 31.82 -33.60
N GLY A 473 -20.27 33.04 -33.90
CA GLY A 473 -21.11 34.25 -34.07
C GLY A 473 -21.56 34.92 -32.75
N PHE A 474 -21.03 34.50 -31.60
CA PHE A 474 -21.32 35.10 -30.30
C PHE A 474 -20.56 36.39 -30.04
N LEU A 475 -19.53 36.69 -30.87
CA LEU A 475 -18.69 37.85 -30.66
C LEU A 475 -18.58 38.68 -31.95
N TYR A 476 -18.85 39.98 -31.85
CA TYR A 476 -18.72 40.92 -32.95
C TYR A 476 -17.27 41.09 -33.36
N HIS A 477 -17.04 41.30 -34.67
CA HIS A 477 -15.69 41.34 -35.27
C HIS A 477 -14.77 42.39 -34.64
N ASP A 478 -15.28 43.60 -34.41
CA ASP A 478 -14.47 44.70 -33.85
C ASP A 478 -14.03 44.41 -32.42
N LEU A 479 -14.93 43.82 -31.62
CA LEU A 479 -14.59 43.42 -30.24
C LEU A 479 -13.61 42.24 -30.25
N TRP A 480 -13.84 41.25 -31.13
CA TRP A 480 -12.88 40.15 -31.30
C TRP A 480 -11.49 40.63 -31.69
N GLN A 481 -11.38 41.57 -32.66
CA GLN A 481 -10.11 42.12 -33.11
C GLN A 481 -9.38 42.84 -31.99
N ALA A 482 -10.09 43.71 -31.23
CA ALA A 482 -9.51 44.41 -30.10
C ALA A 482 -9.03 43.49 -28.99
N MET A 483 -9.80 42.41 -28.65
CA MET A 483 -9.40 41.43 -27.64
C MET A 483 -8.28 40.51 -28.15
N ASN A 484 -8.29 40.10 -29.43
CA ASN A 484 -7.27 39.23 -29.98
C ASN A 484 -5.91 39.90 -30.01
N SER A 485 -5.83 41.23 -30.31
CA SER A 485 -4.58 41.98 -30.27
C SER A 485 -3.98 42.04 -28.86
N VAL A 486 -4.84 42.21 -27.81
CA VAL A 486 -4.39 42.17 -26.43
C VAL A 486 -3.84 40.77 -26.06
N TYR A 487 -4.55 39.72 -26.45
CA TYR A 487 -4.08 38.35 -26.18
C TYR A 487 -2.78 37.99 -26.91
N ASP A 488 -2.59 38.52 -28.15
CA ASP A 488 -1.35 38.32 -28.90
C ASP A 488 -0.15 38.98 -28.19
N GLU A 489 -0.32 40.24 -27.72
CA GLU A 489 0.70 40.95 -26.93
C GLU A 489 1.01 40.21 -25.60
N GLU A 490 -0.04 39.83 -24.84
CA GLU A 490 0.15 39.10 -23.58
C GLU A 490 0.81 37.72 -23.76
N ILE A 491 0.55 37.02 -24.88
CA ILE A 491 1.20 35.74 -25.20
C ILE A 491 2.66 35.95 -25.54
N ASP A 492 2.99 37.01 -26.32
CA ASP A 492 4.35 37.29 -26.71
C ASP A 492 5.20 37.75 -25.51
N ASP A 493 4.65 38.57 -24.63
CA ASP A 493 5.27 38.95 -23.36
C ASP A 493 5.52 37.72 -22.45
N ALA A 494 4.54 36.85 -22.31
CA ALA A 494 4.68 35.63 -21.52
C ALA A 494 5.74 34.69 -22.10
N ARG A 495 5.85 34.59 -23.45
CA ARG A 495 6.88 33.82 -24.13
C ARG A 495 8.25 34.42 -23.97
N ALA A 496 8.38 35.73 -24.06
CA ALA A 496 9.64 36.46 -23.85
C ALA A 496 10.14 36.20 -22.42
N ALA A 497 9.27 36.39 -21.42
CA ALA A 497 9.60 36.12 -20.01
C ALA A 497 10.01 34.66 -19.75
N LEU A 498 9.41 33.69 -20.45
CA LEU A 498 9.82 32.30 -20.37
C LEU A 498 11.19 32.06 -21.01
N ARG A 499 11.45 32.67 -22.15
CA ARG A 499 12.72 32.55 -22.86
C ARG A 499 13.87 33.14 -22.03
N ASP A 500 13.72 34.35 -21.51
CA ASP A 500 14.67 35.00 -20.63
C ASP A 500 15.02 34.12 -19.40
N HIS A 501 14.00 33.47 -18.84
CA HIS A 501 14.22 32.57 -17.72
C HIS A 501 15.01 31.30 -18.10
N LEU A 502 14.77 30.74 -19.28
CA LEU A 502 15.50 29.58 -19.79
C LEU A 502 16.94 29.92 -20.14
N GLU A 503 17.20 31.11 -20.72
CA GLU A 503 18.55 31.61 -21.01
C GLU A 503 19.38 31.79 -19.73
N MET A 504 18.75 32.20 -18.61
CA MET A 504 19.40 32.26 -17.30
C MET A 504 19.66 30.87 -16.67
N HIS A 505 18.99 29.80 -17.15
CA HIS A 505 19.07 28.46 -16.61
C HIS A 505 19.26 27.40 -17.72
N PRO A 506 20.43 27.32 -18.38
CA PRO A 506 20.65 26.44 -19.54
C PRO A 506 20.51 24.95 -19.25
N GLU A 507 20.68 24.52 -17.98
CA GLU A 507 20.42 23.17 -17.57
C GLU A 507 18.93 22.79 -17.67
N LEU A 508 18.00 23.71 -17.41
CA LEU A 508 16.56 23.49 -17.58
C LEU A 508 16.19 23.34 -19.05
N GLU A 509 16.73 24.22 -19.90
CA GLU A 509 16.53 24.18 -21.36
C GLU A 509 16.99 22.83 -21.91
N ARG A 510 18.19 22.38 -21.52
CA ARG A 510 18.75 21.10 -21.95
C ARG A 510 17.89 19.91 -21.49
N SER A 511 17.40 19.94 -20.26
CA SER A 511 16.54 18.87 -19.71
C SER A 511 15.21 18.80 -20.45
N MET A 512 14.58 19.95 -20.74
CA MET A 512 13.35 20.06 -21.51
C MET A 512 13.55 19.57 -22.95
N TYR A 513 14.65 19.95 -23.60
CA TYR A 513 14.99 19.48 -24.95
C TYR A 513 15.09 17.96 -25.00
N LEU A 514 15.82 17.33 -24.06
CA LEU A 514 15.98 15.89 -24.01
C LEU A 514 14.65 15.16 -23.74
N GLN A 515 13.82 15.71 -22.90
CA GLN A 515 12.49 15.15 -22.58
C GLN A 515 11.55 15.25 -23.78
N THR A 516 11.47 16.45 -24.40
CA THR A 516 10.66 16.67 -25.61
C THR A 516 11.10 15.75 -26.76
N ARG A 517 12.42 15.61 -26.97
CA ARG A 517 12.95 14.71 -28.00
C ARG A 517 12.58 13.26 -27.74
N ALA A 518 12.63 12.82 -26.49
CA ALA A 518 12.20 11.47 -26.11
C ALA A 518 10.70 11.24 -26.39
N ASP A 519 9.85 12.22 -26.09
CA ASP A 519 8.41 12.16 -26.33
C ASP A 519 8.08 12.16 -27.83
N VAL A 520 8.77 12.98 -28.63
CA VAL A 520 8.64 13.01 -30.10
C VAL A 520 9.03 11.66 -30.70
N VAL A 521 10.21 11.12 -30.35
CA VAL A 521 10.64 9.79 -30.83
C VAL A 521 9.66 8.69 -30.44
N LYS A 522 9.06 8.81 -29.24
CA LYS A 522 8.02 7.86 -28.81
C LYS A 522 6.74 8.00 -29.64
N ALA A 523 6.32 9.23 -29.96
CA ALA A 523 5.17 9.48 -30.83
C ALA A 523 5.43 8.99 -32.26
N GLU A 524 6.62 9.25 -32.83
CA GLU A 524 7.02 8.73 -34.14
C GLU A 524 7.00 7.20 -34.18
N ARG A 525 7.54 6.55 -33.15
CA ARG A 525 7.50 5.08 -33.05
C ARG A 525 6.07 4.55 -33.01
N ASN A 526 5.19 5.19 -32.25
CA ASN A 526 3.79 4.78 -32.15
C ASN A 526 2.97 5.04 -33.42
N ALA A 527 3.40 5.99 -34.27
CA ALA A 527 2.77 6.25 -35.57
C ALA A 527 3.18 5.24 -36.67
N ILE A 528 4.28 4.51 -36.46
CA ILE A 528 4.81 3.51 -37.39
C ILE A 528 4.35 2.09 -37.00
N SER A 529 3.98 1.88 -35.74
CA SER A 529 3.43 0.61 -35.23
C SER A 529 1.91 0.52 -35.40
#